data_949da94692379719e994d8f615dc5235
#
_entry.id   949da94692379719e994d8f615dc5235
#
_cell.length_a   1.000
_cell.length_b   1.000
_cell.length_c   1.000
_cell.angle_alpha   90.00
_cell.angle_beta   90.00
_cell.angle_gamma   90.00
#
_symmetry.space_group_name_H-M   'P 1'
#
loop_
_entity.id
_entity.type
_entity.pdbx_description
1 polymer ?
#
loop_
_entity_poly.entity_id
_entity_poly.type
_entity_poly.pdbx_seq_one_letter_code
_entity_poly.pdbx_strand_id
1 'polypeptide(L)'
;MNVQRFLHAIDGISTWVGKAAAWLIVALMAVVCVEVFKRYSLNMPTAWIFDADNMLYGTAFMLCGAYTLAQNAHVRGDFLYSSMRPRMQASLDMVLYVVFFFPGIAALIYAGSDYAADSWRIAEHSNVTAEGPAVYPFKTMIPLAGVLVMLQGVAEIVRCVVCLGTGQWPTRLKDVAEIDVIEEQLAHSEYVDEESRKIAIERAHEIDETARQRGMGPDMNT
;
A
#
# COMPACT_ATOMS: atom_id res chain seq x y z
N MET A 1 -14.06 -20.05 9.38
CA MET A 1 -12.99 -19.40 8.59
C MET A 1 -12.14 -18.62 9.58
N ASN A 2 -10.85 -18.93 9.73
CA ASN A 2 -10.03 -18.27 10.74
C ASN A 2 -9.85 -16.80 10.32
N VAL A 3 -10.17 -15.88 11.22
CA VAL A 3 -10.08 -14.42 10.99
C VAL A 3 -8.72 -14.04 10.41
N GLN A 4 -7.65 -14.65 10.91
CA GLN A 4 -6.29 -14.43 10.44
C GLN A 4 -6.10 -14.76 8.94
N ARG A 5 -6.68 -15.87 8.46
CA ARG A 5 -6.61 -16.23 7.03
C ARG A 5 -7.32 -15.22 6.13
N PHE A 6 -8.43 -14.67 6.60
CA PHE A 6 -9.16 -13.62 5.89
C PHE A 6 -8.33 -12.34 5.80
N LEU A 7 -7.73 -11.90 6.89
CA LEU A 7 -6.86 -10.73 6.94
C LEU A 7 -5.65 -10.90 6.00
N HIS A 8 -4.96 -12.03 6.07
CA HIS A 8 -3.81 -12.32 5.19
C HIS A 8 -4.20 -12.41 3.71
N ALA A 9 -5.42 -12.88 3.38
CA ALA A 9 -5.87 -12.90 1.99
C ALA A 9 -6.05 -11.48 1.42
N ILE A 10 -6.64 -10.56 2.18
CA ILE A 10 -6.80 -9.16 1.77
C ILE A 10 -5.44 -8.47 1.67
N ASP A 11 -4.56 -8.65 2.66
CA ASP A 11 -3.19 -8.13 2.62
C ASP A 11 -2.42 -8.67 1.41
N GLY A 12 -2.60 -9.95 1.09
CA GLY A 12 -1.99 -10.59 -0.07
C GLY A 12 -2.41 -9.95 -1.39
N ILE A 13 -3.71 -9.68 -1.56
CA ILE A 13 -4.25 -8.98 -2.74
C ILE A 13 -3.65 -7.58 -2.85
N SER A 14 -3.69 -6.79 -1.77
CA SER A 14 -3.16 -5.43 -1.75
C SER A 14 -1.65 -5.42 -2.02
N THR A 15 -0.91 -6.38 -1.48
CA THR A 15 0.54 -6.53 -1.68
C THR A 15 0.85 -6.91 -3.13
N TRP A 16 0.10 -7.84 -3.72
CA TRP A 16 0.29 -8.25 -5.11
C TRP A 16 0.01 -7.10 -6.08
N VAL A 17 -1.12 -6.39 -5.88
CA VAL A 17 -1.47 -5.22 -6.71
C VAL A 17 -0.41 -4.12 -6.56
N GLY A 18 0.05 -3.82 -5.36
CA GLY A 18 1.09 -2.81 -5.12
C GLY A 18 2.42 -3.17 -5.78
N LYS A 19 2.87 -4.43 -5.67
CA LYS A 19 4.07 -4.92 -6.35
C LYS A 19 3.94 -4.87 -7.87
N ALA A 20 2.77 -5.23 -8.42
CA ALA A 20 2.50 -5.10 -9.85
C ALA A 20 2.51 -3.63 -10.30
N ALA A 21 1.90 -2.73 -9.51
CA ALA A 21 1.90 -1.30 -9.78
C ALA A 21 3.31 -0.67 -9.73
N ALA A 22 4.23 -1.20 -8.93
CA ALA A 22 5.62 -0.75 -8.89
C ALA A 22 6.33 -0.91 -10.25
N TRP A 23 5.96 -1.93 -11.07
CA TRP A 23 6.50 -2.09 -12.42
C TRP A 23 6.11 -0.97 -13.37
N LEU A 24 5.00 -0.24 -13.09
CA LEU A 24 4.62 0.94 -13.87
C LEU A 24 5.65 2.06 -13.73
N ILE A 25 6.35 2.15 -12.61
CA ILE A 25 7.44 3.12 -12.42
C ILE A 25 8.65 2.75 -13.30
N VAL A 26 8.95 1.46 -13.45
CA VAL A 26 10.00 1.00 -14.36
C VAL A 26 9.61 1.30 -15.81
N ALA A 27 8.35 1.06 -16.18
CA ALA A 27 7.83 1.42 -17.50
C ALA A 27 7.90 2.94 -17.74
N LEU A 28 7.49 3.76 -16.76
CA LEU A 28 7.60 5.22 -16.79
C LEU A 28 9.05 5.66 -17.05
N MET A 29 9.99 5.13 -16.28
CA MET A 29 11.41 5.43 -16.46
C MET A 29 11.90 5.09 -17.88
N ALA A 30 11.53 3.93 -18.42
CA ALA A 30 11.90 3.52 -19.76
C ALA A 30 11.31 4.46 -20.83
N VAL A 31 10.04 4.83 -20.70
CA VAL A 31 9.34 5.74 -21.61
C VAL A 31 10.02 7.11 -21.61
N VAL A 32 10.31 7.67 -20.43
CA VAL A 32 11.01 8.97 -20.28
C VAL A 32 12.42 8.90 -20.89
N CYS A 33 13.20 7.83 -20.64
CA CYS A 33 14.53 7.68 -21.24
C CYS A 33 14.49 7.63 -22.77
N VAL A 34 13.55 6.87 -23.33
CA VAL A 34 13.36 6.78 -24.79
C VAL A 34 12.97 8.15 -25.37
N GLU A 35 12.08 8.88 -24.72
CA GLU A 35 11.66 10.22 -25.16
C GLU A 35 12.82 11.22 -25.12
N VAL A 36 13.61 11.23 -24.05
CA VAL A 36 14.79 12.08 -23.94
C VAL A 36 15.75 11.81 -25.10
N PHE A 37 16.03 10.52 -25.38
CA PHE A 37 16.88 10.15 -26.51
C PHE A 37 16.30 10.62 -27.86
N LYS A 38 15.01 10.37 -28.13
CA LYS A 38 14.33 10.80 -29.35
C LYS A 38 14.37 12.33 -29.53
N ARG A 39 14.10 13.06 -28.44
CA ARG A 39 14.02 14.53 -28.45
C ARG A 39 15.37 15.17 -28.72
N TYR A 40 16.42 14.72 -28.02
CA TYR A 40 17.73 15.37 -28.10
C TYR A 40 18.67 14.79 -29.17
N SER A 41 18.57 13.50 -29.48
CA SER A 41 19.45 12.88 -30.49
C SER A 41 18.85 12.85 -31.89
N LEU A 42 17.52 12.68 -31.99
CA LEU A 42 16.83 12.55 -33.27
C LEU A 42 16.01 13.79 -33.65
N ASN A 43 15.85 14.77 -32.75
CA ASN A 43 14.95 15.93 -32.90
C ASN A 43 13.50 15.52 -33.27
N MET A 44 13.02 14.39 -32.74
CA MET A 44 11.69 13.82 -32.99
C MET A 44 10.90 13.71 -31.67
N PRO A 45 10.40 14.82 -31.10
CA PRO A 45 9.62 14.77 -29.86
C PRO A 45 8.27 14.06 -30.09
N THR A 46 7.83 13.31 -29.08
CA THR A 46 6.55 12.59 -29.11
C THR A 46 5.46 13.46 -28.49
N ALA A 47 4.38 13.74 -29.20
CA ALA A 47 3.32 14.65 -28.72
C ALA A 47 2.58 14.12 -27.47
N TRP A 48 2.24 12.84 -27.45
CA TRP A 48 1.42 12.21 -26.40
C TRP A 48 2.19 11.79 -25.14
N ILE A 49 3.52 11.98 -25.09
CA ILE A 49 4.37 11.45 -24.00
C ILE A 49 3.97 12.00 -22.62
N PHE A 50 3.62 13.28 -22.56
CA PHE A 50 3.22 13.93 -21.32
C PHE A 50 1.97 13.27 -20.70
N ASP A 51 1.00 12.92 -21.52
CA ASP A 51 -0.20 12.23 -21.08
C ASP A 51 0.11 10.80 -20.60
N ALA A 52 0.96 10.08 -21.33
CA ALA A 52 1.38 8.74 -20.95
C ALA A 52 2.12 8.71 -19.61
N ASP A 53 3.02 9.67 -19.39
CA ASP A 53 3.75 9.80 -18.12
C ASP A 53 2.79 10.04 -16.95
N ASN A 54 1.83 10.96 -17.11
CA ASN A 54 0.83 11.24 -16.08
C ASN A 54 -0.09 10.03 -15.81
N MET A 55 -0.49 9.29 -16.85
CA MET A 55 -1.32 8.10 -16.70
C MET A 55 -0.58 6.95 -15.99
N LEU A 56 0.69 6.71 -16.34
CA LEU A 56 1.51 5.68 -15.70
C LEU A 56 1.77 6.03 -14.23
N TYR A 57 2.21 7.25 -13.98
CA TYR A 57 2.48 7.73 -12.62
C TYR A 57 1.21 7.73 -11.76
N GLY A 58 0.11 8.32 -12.27
CA GLY A 58 -1.15 8.38 -11.54
C GLY A 58 -1.74 7.01 -11.24
N THR A 59 -1.67 6.07 -12.18
CA THR A 59 -2.11 4.68 -11.98
C THR A 59 -1.28 4.01 -10.89
N ALA A 60 0.06 4.10 -10.97
CA ALA A 60 0.95 3.54 -9.95
C ALA A 60 0.64 4.12 -8.57
N PHE A 61 0.52 5.44 -8.46
CA PHE A 61 0.23 6.14 -7.21
C PHE A 61 -1.11 5.69 -6.59
N MET A 62 -2.18 5.64 -7.38
CA MET A 62 -3.50 5.23 -6.90
C MET A 62 -3.53 3.77 -6.42
N LEU A 63 -2.95 2.85 -7.19
CA LEU A 63 -2.95 1.42 -6.84
C LEU A 63 -2.07 1.09 -5.64
N CYS A 64 -1.00 1.87 -5.40
CA CYS A 64 -0.15 1.70 -4.22
C CYS A 64 -0.84 2.10 -2.90
N GLY A 65 -1.97 2.84 -2.93
CA GLY A 65 -2.68 3.27 -1.72
C GLY A 65 -3.13 2.10 -0.83
N ALA A 66 -3.70 1.05 -1.41
CA ALA A 66 -4.11 -0.15 -0.67
C ALA A 66 -2.90 -0.91 -0.10
N TYR A 67 -1.82 -1.00 -0.85
CA TYR A 67 -0.57 -1.61 -0.40
C TYR A 67 0.03 -0.86 0.79
N THR A 68 0.09 0.47 0.72
CA THR A 68 0.59 1.32 1.81
C THR A 68 -0.23 1.13 3.08
N LEU A 69 -1.56 0.97 2.96
CA LEU A 69 -2.43 0.69 4.09
C LEU A 69 -2.18 -0.71 4.66
N ALA A 70 -2.01 -1.73 3.81
CA ALA A 70 -1.68 -3.10 4.23
C ALA A 70 -0.34 -3.17 5.01
N GLN A 71 0.64 -2.38 4.59
CA GLN A 71 1.96 -2.29 5.23
C GLN A 71 2.00 -1.40 6.48
N ASN A 72 0.85 -0.80 6.87
CA ASN A 72 0.81 0.19 7.96
C ASN A 72 1.78 1.37 7.77
N ALA A 73 2.10 1.70 6.51
CA ALA A 73 3.10 2.71 6.16
C ALA A 73 2.52 4.12 5.99
N HIS A 74 1.29 4.35 6.44
CA HIS A 74 0.74 5.70 6.52
C HIS A 74 1.36 6.48 7.68
N VAL A 75 1.77 7.72 7.39
CA VAL A 75 2.30 8.63 8.42
C VAL A 75 1.24 8.89 9.48
N ARG A 76 1.57 8.54 10.72
CA ARG A 76 0.74 8.79 11.92
C ARG A 76 1.48 9.76 12.84
N GLY A 77 0.76 10.35 13.80
CA GLY A 77 1.38 11.12 14.87
C GLY A 77 2.03 10.18 15.91
N ASP A 78 3.08 9.47 15.51
CA ASP A 78 3.66 8.32 16.23
C ASP A 78 4.07 8.66 17.66
N PHE A 79 4.52 9.88 17.92
CA PHE A 79 4.93 10.30 19.25
C PHE A 79 3.78 10.29 20.29
N LEU A 80 2.54 10.56 19.86
CA LEU A 80 1.36 10.46 20.72
C LEU A 80 0.79 9.04 20.69
N TYR A 81 0.70 8.44 19.50
CA TYR A 81 0.11 7.15 19.28
C TYR A 81 0.87 6.03 20.00
N SER A 82 2.20 6.04 19.95
CA SER A 82 3.06 5.02 20.60
C SER A 82 2.97 5.03 22.13
N SER A 83 2.61 6.16 22.74
CA SER A 83 2.42 6.24 24.20
C SER A 83 1.08 5.66 24.68
N MET A 84 0.14 5.38 23.77
CA MET A 84 -1.19 4.86 24.09
C MET A 84 -1.19 3.34 24.25
N ARG A 85 -2.10 2.82 25.11
CA ARG A 85 -2.31 1.36 25.21
C ARG A 85 -2.95 0.82 23.92
N PRO A 86 -2.67 -0.44 23.50
CA PRO A 86 -3.19 -1.00 22.26
C PRO A 86 -4.70 -0.88 22.09
N ARG A 87 -5.48 -1.08 23.16
CA ARG A 87 -6.94 -0.89 23.12
C ARG A 87 -7.36 0.55 22.85
N MET A 88 -6.62 1.52 23.34
CA MET A 88 -6.91 2.95 23.12
C MET A 88 -6.57 3.34 21.68
N GLN A 89 -5.46 2.83 21.15
CA GLN A 89 -5.09 2.97 19.74
C GLN A 89 -6.19 2.39 18.84
N ALA A 90 -6.61 1.14 19.11
CA ALA A 90 -7.64 0.47 18.34
C ALA A 90 -9.00 1.19 18.38
N SER A 91 -9.37 1.79 19.54
CA SER A 91 -10.58 2.59 19.65
C SER A 91 -10.51 3.86 18.82
N LEU A 92 -9.38 4.57 18.87
CA LEU A 92 -9.15 5.78 18.10
C LEU A 92 -9.20 5.47 16.59
N ASP A 93 -8.45 4.46 16.16
CA ASP A 93 -8.42 4.02 14.76
C ASP A 93 -9.82 3.63 14.28
N MET A 94 -10.58 2.86 15.08
CA MET A 94 -11.93 2.47 14.71
C MET A 94 -12.83 3.68 14.47
N VAL A 95 -12.80 4.69 15.35
CA VAL A 95 -13.59 5.92 15.18
C VAL A 95 -13.17 6.65 13.89
N LEU A 96 -11.87 6.79 13.64
CA LEU A 96 -11.36 7.47 12.45
C LEU A 96 -11.74 6.71 11.17
N TYR A 97 -11.67 5.39 11.18
CA TYR A 97 -12.09 4.56 10.03
C TYR A 97 -13.57 4.72 9.75
N VAL A 98 -14.44 4.63 10.77
CA VAL A 98 -15.90 4.66 10.59
C VAL A 98 -16.39 6.06 10.22
N VAL A 99 -15.86 7.12 10.84
CA VAL A 99 -16.38 8.49 10.69
C VAL A 99 -15.79 9.20 9.48
N PHE A 100 -14.52 8.98 9.17
CA PHE A 100 -13.82 9.74 8.10
C PHE A 100 -13.42 8.86 6.92
N PHE A 101 -12.80 7.72 7.17
CA PHE A 101 -12.24 6.91 6.10
C PHE A 101 -13.34 6.30 5.22
N PHE A 102 -14.30 5.56 5.79
CA PHE A 102 -15.33 4.90 4.99
C PHE A 102 -16.22 5.87 4.24
N PRO A 103 -16.73 6.95 4.83
CA PRO A 103 -17.52 7.92 4.08
C PRO A 103 -16.70 8.60 2.98
N GLY A 104 -15.44 8.94 3.25
CA GLY A 104 -14.56 9.56 2.27
C GLY A 104 -14.26 8.65 1.09
N ILE A 105 -13.90 7.38 1.35
CA ILE A 105 -13.63 6.40 0.28
C ILE A 105 -14.92 6.02 -0.48
N ALA A 106 -16.06 5.89 0.21
CA ALA A 106 -17.35 5.65 -0.45
C ALA A 106 -17.72 6.80 -1.40
N ALA A 107 -17.56 8.05 -0.96
CA ALA A 107 -17.77 9.22 -1.80
C ALA A 107 -16.80 9.24 -3.01
N LEU A 108 -15.53 8.86 -2.80
CA LEU A 108 -14.54 8.74 -3.89
C LEU A 108 -14.96 7.68 -4.91
N ILE A 109 -15.41 6.50 -4.46
CA ILE A 109 -15.87 5.43 -5.34
C ILE A 109 -17.10 5.89 -6.13
N TYR A 110 -18.07 6.48 -5.46
CA TYR A 110 -19.30 6.96 -6.08
C TYR A 110 -19.02 8.02 -7.15
N ALA A 111 -18.38 9.12 -6.76
CA ALA A 111 -18.06 10.22 -7.68
C ALA A 111 -17.07 9.77 -8.77
N GLY A 112 -16.09 8.93 -8.43
CA GLY A 112 -15.14 8.38 -9.38
C GLY A 112 -15.79 7.44 -10.41
N SER A 113 -16.82 6.69 -10.01
CA SER A 113 -17.58 5.83 -10.92
C SER A 113 -18.39 6.63 -11.93
N ASP A 114 -19.08 7.69 -11.49
CA ASP A 114 -19.81 8.59 -12.37
C ASP A 114 -18.84 9.30 -13.34
N TYR A 115 -17.72 9.79 -12.83
CA TYR A 115 -16.69 10.45 -13.64
C TYR A 115 -16.07 9.52 -14.69
N ALA A 116 -15.81 8.26 -14.35
CA ALA A 116 -15.33 7.26 -15.28
C ALA A 116 -16.41 6.91 -16.31
N ALA A 117 -17.67 6.70 -15.89
CA ALA A 117 -18.78 6.35 -16.78
C ALA A 117 -19.05 7.44 -17.83
N ASP A 118 -19.01 8.70 -17.44
CA ASP A 118 -19.17 9.82 -18.39
C ASP A 118 -18.02 9.87 -19.39
N SER A 119 -16.79 9.64 -18.95
CA SER A 119 -15.63 9.56 -19.83
C SER A 119 -15.72 8.42 -20.86
N TRP A 120 -16.26 7.25 -20.45
CA TRP A 120 -16.52 6.13 -21.35
C TRP A 120 -17.62 6.44 -22.37
N ARG A 121 -18.68 7.17 -21.97
CA ARG A 121 -19.79 7.54 -22.88
C ARG A 121 -19.32 8.37 -24.05
N ILE A 122 -18.39 9.31 -23.81
CA ILE A 122 -17.89 10.23 -24.83
C ILE A 122 -16.61 9.75 -25.49
N ALA A 123 -16.10 8.54 -25.12
CA ALA A 123 -14.80 8.02 -25.55
C ALA A 123 -13.70 9.10 -25.41
N GLU A 124 -13.58 9.67 -24.22
CA GLU A 124 -12.78 10.87 -23.95
C GLU A 124 -11.30 10.66 -24.27
N HIS A 125 -10.74 11.59 -25.01
CA HIS A 125 -9.32 11.70 -25.30
C HIS A 125 -8.71 12.89 -24.57
N SER A 126 -7.42 12.85 -24.29
CA SER A 126 -6.73 13.99 -23.70
C SER A 126 -6.81 15.22 -24.61
N ASN A 127 -7.10 16.35 -24.00
CA ASN A 127 -7.09 17.66 -24.67
C ASN A 127 -5.79 18.45 -24.40
N VAL A 128 -4.83 17.84 -23.71
CA VAL A 128 -3.56 18.47 -23.35
C VAL A 128 -2.59 18.42 -24.53
N THR A 129 -2.64 17.34 -25.30
CA THR A 129 -1.77 17.14 -26.48
C THR A 129 -2.59 17.03 -27.77
N ALA A 130 -2.00 17.39 -28.91
CA ALA A 130 -2.69 17.43 -30.20
C ALA A 130 -3.20 16.05 -30.68
N GLU A 131 -2.55 14.96 -30.24
CA GLU A 131 -2.94 13.56 -30.50
C GLU A 131 -3.15 12.82 -29.19
N GLY A 132 -3.98 13.40 -28.32
CA GLY A 132 -4.18 12.92 -26.95
C GLY A 132 -4.66 11.47 -26.90
N PRO A 133 -4.03 10.61 -26.08
CA PRO A 133 -4.46 9.24 -25.88
C PRO A 133 -5.82 9.18 -25.16
N ALA A 134 -6.47 8.01 -25.23
CA ALA A 134 -7.71 7.76 -24.53
C ALA A 134 -7.54 7.88 -23.00
N VAL A 135 -8.32 8.73 -22.34
CA VAL A 135 -8.23 9.02 -20.88
C VAL A 135 -9.21 8.15 -20.08
N TYR A 136 -10.28 7.65 -20.70
CA TYR A 136 -11.32 6.89 -20.03
C TYR A 136 -10.81 5.62 -19.29
N PRO A 137 -9.79 4.85 -19.78
CA PRO A 137 -9.27 3.72 -19.01
C PRO A 137 -8.54 4.18 -17.75
N PHE A 138 -7.80 5.30 -17.83
CA PHE A 138 -7.11 5.87 -16.68
C PHE A 138 -8.08 6.36 -15.61
N LYS A 139 -9.19 7.01 -15.99
CA LYS A 139 -10.22 7.45 -15.04
C LYS A 139 -10.89 6.28 -14.32
N THR A 140 -10.97 5.10 -14.93
CA THR A 140 -11.47 3.88 -14.29
C THR A 140 -10.57 3.41 -13.13
N MET A 141 -9.30 3.81 -13.10
CA MET A 141 -8.40 3.50 -11.99
C MET A 141 -8.82 4.16 -10.67
N ILE A 142 -9.57 5.29 -10.73
CA ILE A 142 -10.04 6.00 -9.53
C ILE A 142 -10.99 5.13 -8.69
N PRO A 143 -12.15 4.67 -9.21
CA PRO A 143 -13.04 3.81 -8.46
C PRO A 143 -12.41 2.45 -8.15
N LEU A 144 -11.57 1.90 -9.04
CA LEU A 144 -10.87 0.64 -8.80
C LEU A 144 -9.93 0.73 -7.59
N ALA A 145 -9.10 1.75 -7.55
CA ALA A 145 -8.22 2.00 -6.39
C ALA A 145 -9.03 2.26 -5.11
N GLY A 146 -10.14 3.01 -5.21
CA GLY A 146 -11.06 3.22 -4.10
C GLY A 146 -11.61 1.90 -3.53
N VAL A 147 -12.02 0.96 -4.39
CA VAL A 147 -12.49 -0.37 -3.96
C VAL A 147 -11.39 -1.17 -3.26
N LEU A 148 -10.16 -1.16 -3.79
CA LEU A 148 -9.03 -1.85 -3.16
C LEU A 148 -8.70 -1.27 -1.77
N VAL A 149 -8.68 0.07 -1.65
CA VAL A 149 -8.46 0.77 -0.38
C VAL A 149 -9.62 0.50 0.60
N MET A 150 -10.86 0.44 0.11
CA MET A 150 -12.03 0.09 0.92
C MET A 150 -11.92 -1.32 1.49
N LEU A 151 -11.53 -2.31 0.68
CA LEU A 151 -11.31 -3.70 1.13
C LEU A 151 -10.23 -3.76 2.21
N GLN A 152 -9.14 -3.03 2.02
CA GLN A 152 -8.09 -2.96 3.03
C GLN A 152 -8.55 -2.27 4.31
N GLY A 153 -9.38 -1.22 4.20
CA GLY A 153 -10.02 -0.57 5.35
C GLY A 153 -10.90 -1.50 6.16
N VAL A 154 -11.64 -2.41 5.50
CA VAL A 154 -12.41 -3.46 6.20
C VAL A 154 -11.49 -4.38 6.99
N ALA A 155 -10.35 -4.79 6.42
CA ALA A 155 -9.35 -5.58 7.15
C ALA A 155 -8.82 -4.85 8.39
N GLU A 156 -8.57 -3.53 8.29
CA GLU A 156 -8.11 -2.73 9.42
C GLU A 156 -9.18 -2.63 10.53
N ILE A 157 -10.46 -2.48 10.19
CA ILE A 157 -11.54 -2.53 11.21
C ILE A 157 -11.58 -3.89 11.91
N VAL A 158 -11.47 -4.98 11.16
CA VAL A 158 -11.42 -6.32 11.79
C VAL A 158 -10.23 -6.44 12.74
N ARG A 159 -9.07 -5.88 12.38
CA ARG A 159 -7.90 -5.82 13.28
C ARG A 159 -8.18 -5.01 14.55
N CYS A 160 -8.82 -3.84 14.41
CA CYS A 160 -9.23 -3.03 15.56
C CYS A 160 -10.17 -3.80 16.49
N VAL A 161 -11.16 -4.51 15.95
CA VAL A 161 -12.11 -5.33 16.75
C VAL A 161 -11.37 -6.44 17.50
N VAL A 162 -10.47 -7.16 16.83
CA VAL A 162 -9.65 -8.20 17.46
C VAL A 162 -8.77 -7.62 18.58
N CYS A 163 -8.12 -6.48 18.32
CA CYS A 163 -7.28 -5.80 19.30
C CYS A 163 -8.08 -5.31 20.53
N LEU A 164 -9.28 -4.81 20.34
CA LEU A 164 -10.18 -4.41 21.44
C LEU A 164 -10.55 -5.61 22.33
N GLY A 165 -10.77 -6.78 21.72
CA GLY A 165 -11.10 -8.00 22.45
C GLY A 165 -9.89 -8.60 23.16
N THR A 166 -8.78 -8.80 22.46
CA THR A 166 -7.59 -9.50 22.95
C THR A 166 -6.62 -8.60 23.69
N GLY A 167 -6.59 -7.30 23.37
CA GLY A 167 -5.59 -6.35 23.88
C GLY A 167 -4.26 -6.38 23.12
N GLN A 168 -4.18 -7.13 22.03
CA GLN A 168 -2.98 -7.27 21.20
C GLN A 168 -3.36 -7.09 19.72
N TRP A 169 -2.46 -6.48 18.93
CA TRP A 169 -2.63 -6.35 17.50
C TRP A 169 -2.42 -7.69 16.79
N PRO A 170 -3.30 -8.09 15.84
CA PRO A 170 -3.07 -9.27 15.01
C PRO A 170 -1.84 -9.07 14.11
N THR A 171 -1.13 -10.17 13.84
CA THR A 171 0.03 -10.17 12.93
C THR A 171 -0.36 -9.72 11.52
N ARG A 172 0.48 -8.88 10.91
CA ARG A 172 0.38 -8.48 9.51
C ARG A 172 1.22 -9.41 8.64
N LEU A 173 0.92 -9.44 7.35
CA LEU A 173 1.71 -10.22 6.38
C LEU A 173 3.16 -9.70 6.30
N LYS A 174 3.37 -8.38 6.47
CA LYS A 174 4.70 -7.75 6.55
C LYS A 174 5.52 -8.31 7.71
N ASP A 175 4.93 -8.40 8.89
CA ASP A 175 5.62 -8.84 10.11
C ASP A 175 6.14 -10.29 9.95
N VAL A 176 5.33 -11.16 9.32
CA VAL A 176 5.72 -12.54 9.02
C VAL A 176 6.89 -12.56 8.02
N ALA A 177 6.78 -11.79 6.92
CA ALA A 177 7.81 -11.75 5.89
C ALA A 177 9.14 -11.16 6.41
N GLU A 178 9.10 -10.24 7.37
CA GLU A 178 10.29 -9.62 7.95
C GLU A 178 11.04 -10.61 8.86
N ILE A 179 10.32 -11.40 9.64
CA ILE A 179 10.92 -12.48 10.45
C ILE A 179 11.57 -13.53 9.54
N ASP A 180 10.88 -13.97 8.50
CA ASP A 180 11.41 -14.96 7.54
C ASP A 180 12.73 -14.47 6.89
N VAL A 181 12.81 -13.18 6.52
CA VAL A 181 14.02 -12.58 5.94
C VAL A 181 15.17 -12.54 6.97
N ILE A 182 14.89 -12.19 8.22
CA ILE A 182 15.89 -12.19 9.29
C ILE A 182 16.41 -13.60 9.53
N GLU A 183 15.52 -14.59 9.61
CA GLU A 183 15.90 -16.00 9.76
C GLU A 183 16.76 -16.49 8.59
N GLU A 184 16.39 -16.15 7.34
CA GLU A 184 17.14 -16.49 6.15
C GLU A 184 18.54 -15.85 6.15
N GLN A 185 18.64 -14.56 6.47
CA GLN A 185 19.91 -13.84 6.56
C GLN A 185 20.82 -14.42 7.63
N LEU A 186 20.27 -14.76 8.80
CA LEU A 186 21.02 -15.40 9.88
C LEU A 186 21.46 -16.83 9.53
N ALA A 187 20.63 -17.58 8.77
CA ALA A 187 20.95 -18.91 8.29
C ALA A 187 22.14 -18.92 7.31
N HIS A 188 22.25 -17.88 6.47
CA HIS A 188 23.32 -17.76 5.45
C HIS A 188 24.55 -16.99 5.95
N SER A 189 24.53 -16.47 7.17
CA SER A 189 25.66 -15.73 7.75
C SER A 189 26.78 -16.66 8.14
N GLU A 190 27.92 -16.56 7.47
CA GLU A 190 29.14 -17.36 7.70
C GLU A 190 29.90 -16.93 8.97
N TYR A 191 29.55 -15.76 9.54
CA TYR A 191 30.24 -15.15 10.68
C TYR A 191 29.49 -15.32 12.02
N VAL A 192 28.32 -15.97 12.02
CA VAL A 192 27.49 -16.14 13.21
C VAL A 192 27.46 -17.63 13.59
N ASP A 193 27.96 -17.95 14.78
CA ASP A 193 27.89 -19.29 15.34
C ASP A 193 26.43 -19.71 15.65
N GLU A 194 26.18 -21.02 15.74
CA GLU A 194 24.82 -21.55 15.91
C GLU A 194 24.13 -21.07 17.19
N GLU A 195 24.89 -20.82 18.26
CA GLU A 195 24.35 -20.36 19.53
C GLU A 195 23.93 -18.91 19.46
N SER A 196 24.78 -18.06 18.88
CA SER A 196 24.46 -16.63 18.62
C SER A 196 23.29 -16.48 17.65
N ARG A 197 23.18 -17.38 16.67
CA ARG A 197 22.06 -17.41 15.70
C ARG A 197 20.74 -17.70 16.42
N LYS A 198 20.68 -18.71 17.27
CA LYS A 198 19.47 -19.03 18.05
C LYS A 198 19.05 -17.89 18.95
N ILE A 199 20.02 -17.29 19.65
CA ILE A 199 19.76 -16.12 20.52
C ILE A 199 19.24 -14.93 19.71
N ALA A 200 19.77 -14.69 18.51
CA ALA A 200 19.34 -13.59 17.66
C ALA A 200 17.90 -13.80 17.14
N ILE A 201 17.55 -15.01 16.70
CA ILE A 201 16.19 -15.37 16.27
C ILE A 201 15.21 -15.24 17.44
N GLU A 202 15.55 -15.78 18.60
CA GLU A 202 14.71 -15.70 19.80
C GLU A 202 14.47 -14.25 20.21
N ARG A 203 15.52 -13.41 20.18
CA ARG A 203 15.38 -11.96 20.43
C ARG A 203 14.55 -11.24 19.38
N ALA A 204 14.66 -11.61 18.10
CA ALA A 204 13.83 -11.03 17.05
C ALA A 204 12.34 -11.31 17.30
N HIS A 205 12.00 -12.54 17.66
CA HIS A 205 10.64 -12.91 18.05
C HIS A 205 10.17 -12.19 19.30
N GLU A 206 11.00 -12.09 20.33
CA GLU A 206 10.68 -11.40 21.60
C GLU A 206 10.46 -9.89 21.37
N ILE A 207 11.28 -9.26 20.54
CA ILE A 207 11.14 -7.85 20.16
C ILE A 207 9.84 -7.64 19.40
N ASP A 208 9.51 -8.50 18.45
CA ASP A 208 8.29 -8.43 17.68
C ASP A 208 7.04 -8.61 18.56
N GLU A 209 7.05 -9.58 19.47
CA GLU A 209 5.97 -9.76 20.46
C GLU A 209 5.83 -8.54 21.38
N THR A 210 6.96 -7.99 21.84
CA THR A 210 6.97 -6.81 22.72
C THR A 210 6.49 -5.57 21.98
N ALA A 211 6.88 -5.39 20.73
CA ALA A 211 6.42 -4.30 19.87
C ALA A 211 4.90 -4.40 19.61
N ARG A 212 4.39 -5.60 19.37
CA ARG A 212 2.94 -5.85 19.23
C ARG A 212 2.16 -5.53 20.50
N GLN A 213 2.69 -5.92 21.68
CA GLN A 213 2.07 -5.61 22.96
C GLN A 213 2.04 -4.12 23.27
N ARG A 214 3.05 -3.37 22.85
CA ARG A 214 3.14 -1.92 23.05
C ARG A 214 2.44 -1.11 21.94
N GLY A 215 1.96 -1.78 20.87
CA GLY A 215 1.38 -1.13 19.69
C GLY A 215 2.40 -0.37 18.84
N MET A 216 3.69 -0.64 19.05
CA MET A 216 4.78 -0.17 18.20
C MET A 216 4.96 -1.18 17.06
N GLY A 217 4.90 -0.72 15.82
CA GLY A 217 5.31 -1.56 14.68
C GLY A 217 6.83 -1.78 14.71
N PRO A 218 7.34 -2.78 13.98
CA PRO A 218 8.77 -3.13 13.93
C PRO A 218 9.68 -1.98 13.45
N ASP A 219 9.13 -0.92 12.87
CA ASP A 219 9.89 0.16 12.25
C ASP A 219 10.35 1.28 13.23
N MET A 220 10.14 1.17 14.53
CA MET A 220 10.44 2.23 15.49
C MET A 220 11.70 2.02 16.35
N ASN A 221 12.53 1.02 16.05
CA ASN A 221 13.76 0.72 16.79
C ASN A 221 15.02 0.68 15.91
N THR A 222 15.15 1.59 14.92
CA THR A 222 16.44 1.90 14.29
C THR A 222 16.77 3.37 14.42
#